data_20a44fb00078c4ea90ab81e7840b63a4
#
_entry.id   20a44fb00078c4ea90ab81e7840b63a4
#
_cell.length_a   1.000
_cell.length_b   1.000
_cell.length_c   1.000
_cell.angle_alpha   90.00
_cell.angle_beta   90.00
_cell.angle_gamma   90.00
#
_symmetry.space_group_name_H-M   'P 1'
#
loop_
_entity.id
_entity.type
_entity.pdbx_description
1 polymer ?
#
loop_
_entity_poly.entity_id
_entity_poly.type
_entity_poly.pdbx_seq_one_letter_code
_entity_poly.pdbx_strand_id
1 'polypeptide(L)'
;KDPVAWQNAMQIRDKAKKITKGTQKMYIQGRLGMVIDGTGKNYKKIEGQVKELRALGYDCYMVFVNTSKEIALDRNNARPRKLPKDMVTKMWQEVQDNLGKFQRLFKAKRFEIVDNSVYGDSTPTDLVGKEIRKFMGQPVSNPVGKQWIQDQKNSRK
;
A
#
# COMPACT_ATOMS: atom_id res chain seq x y z
N LYS A 1 26.77 -10.39 14.42
CA LYS A 1 25.35 -10.37 14.78
C LYS A 1 25.05 -11.67 15.52
N ASP A 2 24.45 -11.57 16.71
CA ASP A 2 24.08 -12.73 17.52
C ASP A 2 23.05 -13.59 16.77
N PRO A 3 23.35 -14.85 16.46
CA PRO A 3 22.44 -15.74 15.74
C PRO A 3 21.13 -16.00 16.48
N VAL A 4 21.16 -16.05 17.81
CA VAL A 4 19.99 -16.29 18.66
C VAL A 4 19.05 -15.08 18.62
N ALA A 5 19.58 -13.88 18.74
CA ALA A 5 18.80 -12.66 18.61
C ALA A 5 18.16 -12.52 17.23
N TRP A 6 18.86 -12.95 16.18
CA TRP A 6 18.29 -12.98 14.82
C TRP A 6 17.13 -13.96 14.67
N GLN A 7 17.28 -15.19 15.18
CA GLN A 7 16.23 -16.21 15.13
C GLN A 7 14.98 -15.76 15.90
N ASN A 8 15.15 -15.20 17.10
CA ASN A 8 14.04 -14.65 17.90
C ASN A 8 13.32 -13.52 17.15
N ALA A 9 14.05 -12.59 16.53
CA ALA A 9 13.46 -11.52 15.73
C ALA A 9 12.66 -12.06 14.54
N MET A 10 13.12 -13.11 13.88
CA MET A 10 12.40 -13.75 12.77
C MET A 10 11.12 -14.43 13.23
N GLN A 11 11.13 -15.12 14.37
CA GLN A 11 9.93 -15.74 14.95
C GLN A 11 8.87 -14.71 15.31
N ILE A 12 9.27 -13.60 15.95
CA ILE A 12 8.37 -12.48 16.27
C ILE A 12 7.76 -11.91 14.99
N ARG A 13 8.57 -11.69 13.95
CA ARG A 13 8.11 -11.21 12.65
C ARG A 13 7.08 -12.13 12.01
N ASP A 14 7.28 -13.44 12.07
CA ASP A 14 6.38 -14.41 11.46
C ASP A 14 5.05 -14.50 12.22
N LYS A 15 5.07 -14.41 13.56
CA LYS A 15 3.86 -14.27 14.38
C LYS A 15 3.11 -12.99 14.01
N ALA A 16 3.79 -11.85 13.93
CA ALA A 16 3.17 -10.58 13.53
C ALA A 16 2.53 -10.64 12.15
N LYS A 17 3.19 -11.27 11.17
CA LYS A 17 2.61 -11.49 9.84
C LYS A 17 1.34 -12.35 9.86
N LYS A 18 1.29 -13.41 10.69
CA LYS A 18 0.09 -14.24 10.84
C LYS A 18 -1.08 -13.42 11.40
N ILE A 19 -0.84 -12.62 12.43
CA ILE A 19 -1.84 -11.72 13.02
C ILE A 19 -2.35 -10.73 11.97
N THR A 20 -1.46 -10.02 11.27
CA THR A 20 -1.83 -9.06 10.21
C THR A 20 -2.67 -9.70 9.12
N LYS A 21 -2.32 -10.93 8.68
CA LYS A 21 -3.12 -11.66 7.69
C LYS A 21 -4.49 -12.06 8.23
N GLY A 22 -4.59 -12.44 9.51
CA GLY A 22 -5.86 -12.73 10.17
C GLY A 22 -6.76 -11.51 10.21
N THR A 23 -6.23 -10.37 10.66
CA THR A 23 -6.94 -9.08 10.69
C THR A 23 -7.42 -8.66 9.30
N GLN A 24 -6.58 -8.80 8.29
CA GLN A 24 -6.96 -8.49 6.90
C GLN A 24 -8.12 -9.35 6.42
N LYS A 25 -8.14 -10.66 6.75
CA LYS A 25 -9.26 -11.55 6.41
C LYS A 25 -10.55 -11.10 7.08
N MET A 26 -10.52 -10.72 8.35
CA MET A 26 -11.70 -10.21 9.07
C MET A 26 -12.24 -8.93 8.42
N TYR A 27 -11.37 -8.00 8.02
CA TYR A 27 -11.77 -6.77 7.33
C TYR A 27 -12.39 -7.06 5.96
N ILE A 28 -11.84 -8.02 5.22
CA ILE A 28 -12.41 -8.48 3.95
C ILE A 28 -13.79 -9.11 4.15
N GLN A 29 -13.97 -9.95 5.16
CA GLN A 29 -15.27 -10.56 5.50
C GLN A 29 -16.31 -9.49 5.85
N GLY A 30 -15.93 -8.49 6.64
CA GLY A 30 -16.79 -7.37 7.01
C GLY A 30 -16.93 -6.29 5.92
N ARG A 31 -16.28 -6.44 4.77
CA ARG A 31 -16.23 -5.41 3.70
C ARG A 31 -15.79 -4.04 4.19
N LEU A 32 -14.89 -4.01 5.16
CA LEU A 32 -14.35 -2.77 5.73
C LEU A 32 -13.30 -2.14 4.80
N GLY A 33 -13.19 -0.80 4.86
CA GLY A 33 -12.12 -0.09 4.17
C GLY A 33 -10.75 -0.46 4.75
N MET A 34 -9.73 -0.52 3.89
CA MET A 34 -8.37 -0.90 4.28
C MET A 34 -7.33 0.02 3.68
N VAL A 35 -6.30 0.34 4.45
CA VAL A 35 -5.04 0.90 3.97
C VAL A 35 -3.99 -0.21 4.05
N ILE A 36 -3.38 -0.53 2.89
CA ILE A 36 -2.37 -1.57 2.79
C ILE A 36 -1.03 -0.91 2.49
N ASP A 37 -0.15 -0.86 3.50
CA ASP A 37 1.20 -0.33 3.34
C ASP A 37 2.14 -1.36 2.69
N GLY A 38 3.01 -0.88 1.82
CA GLY A 38 3.99 -1.70 1.13
C GLY A 38 5.06 -0.89 0.40
N THR A 39 6.19 -1.53 0.13
CA THR A 39 7.35 -0.86 -0.50
C THR A 39 7.20 -0.64 -2.00
N GLY A 40 6.21 -1.21 -2.67
CA GLY A 40 6.04 -1.08 -4.12
C GLY A 40 7.00 -1.91 -4.99
N LYS A 41 8.01 -2.59 -4.41
CA LYS A 41 9.04 -3.31 -5.18
C LYS A 41 8.53 -4.58 -5.87
N ASN A 42 7.52 -5.24 -5.33
CA ASN A 42 6.98 -6.47 -5.91
C ASN A 42 5.64 -6.21 -6.61
N TYR A 43 5.71 -5.87 -7.89
CA TYR A 43 4.53 -5.59 -8.70
C TYR A 43 3.53 -6.75 -8.74
N LYS A 44 4.00 -7.99 -9.00
CA LYS A 44 3.12 -9.17 -9.13
C LYS A 44 2.30 -9.42 -7.86
N LYS A 45 2.91 -9.23 -6.68
CA LYS A 45 2.21 -9.37 -5.41
C LYS A 45 1.08 -8.34 -5.27
N ILE A 46 1.37 -7.07 -5.57
CA ILE A 46 0.38 -5.98 -5.47
C ILE A 46 -0.72 -6.17 -6.53
N GLU A 47 -0.36 -6.52 -7.75
CA GLU A 47 -1.32 -6.82 -8.82
C GLU A 47 -2.29 -7.95 -8.41
N GLY A 48 -1.77 -9.05 -7.84
CA GLY A 48 -2.58 -10.15 -7.32
C GLY A 48 -3.55 -9.67 -6.23
N GLN A 49 -3.08 -8.93 -5.23
CA GLN A 49 -3.94 -8.36 -4.18
C GLN A 49 -5.03 -7.45 -4.75
N VAL A 50 -4.69 -6.60 -5.72
CA VAL A 50 -5.67 -5.71 -6.36
C VAL A 50 -6.71 -6.50 -7.13
N LYS A 51 -6.31 -7.54 -7.87
CA LYS A 51 -7.24 -8.43 -8.59
C LYS A 51 -8.21 -9.13 -7.64
N GLU A 52 -7.69 -9.69 -6.54
CA GLU A 52 -8.49 -10.35 -5.49
C GLU A 52 -9.49 -9.37 -4.86
N LEU A 53 -9.05 -8.19 -4.45
CA LEU A 53 -9.92 -7.18 -3.84
C LEU A 53 -10.99 -6.68 -4.82
N ARG A 54 -10.63 -6.44 -6.08
CA ARG A 54 -11.61 -6.05 -7.10
C ARG A 54 -12.64 -7.14 -7.39
N ALA A 55 -12.23 -8.41 -7.41
CA ALA A 55 -13.15 -9.54 -7.56
C ALA A 55 -14.14 -9.65 -6.39
N LEU A 56 -13.74 -9.21 -5.20
CA LEU A 56 -14.59 -9.13 -4.02
C LEU A 56 -15.47 -7.86 -3.98
N GLY A 57 -15.37 -6.96 -4.95
CA GLY A 57 -16.20 -5.76 -5.05
C GLY A 57 -15.56 -4.47 -4.53
N TYR A 58 -14.29 -4.48 -4.14
CA TYR A 58 -13.59 -3.27 -3.71
C TYR A 58 -13.23 -2.36 -4.89
N ASP A 59 -13.35 -1.07 -4.70
CA ASP A 59 -12.64 -0.07 -5.47
C ASP A 59 -11.25 0.15 -4.85
N CYS A 60 -10.21 0.15 -5.67
CA CYS A 60 -8.83 0.27 -5.20
C CYS A 60 -8.21 1.59 -5.69
N TYR A 61 -7.48 2.25 -4.80
CA TYR A 61 -6.73 3.48 -5.06
C TYR A 61 -5.27 3.28 -4.64
N MET A 62 -4.33 3.88 -5.35
CA MET A 62 -2.92 3.80 -4.99
C MET A 62 -2.34 5.20 -4.78
N VAL A 63 -1.68 5.38 -3.65
CA VAL A 63 -0.78 6.50 -3.40
C VAL A 63 0.65 5.96 -3.54
N PHE A 64 1.37 6.50 -4.51
CA PHE A 64 2.76 6.16 -4.76
C PHE A 64 3.65 7.27 -4.20
N VAL A 65 4.28 7.01 -3.05
CA VAL A 65 5.19 7.95 -2.42
C VAL A 65 6.56 7.83 -3.08
N ASN A 66 6.96 8.86 -3.80
CA ASN A 66 8.21 8.93 -4.55
C ASN A 66 9.24 9.82 -3.84
N THR A 67 10.51 9.53 -4.07
CA THR A 67 11.64 10.38 -3.67
C THR A 67 12.85 10.08 -4.55
N SER A 68 13.83 10.98 -4.61
CA SER A 68 15.07 10.73 -5.33
C SER A 68 15.90 9.63 -4.64
N LYS A 69 16.79 9.01 -5.40
CA LYS A 69 17.71 8.00 -4.88
C LYS A 69 18.62 8.57 -3.80
N GLU A 70 19.09 9.79 -4.00
CA GLU A 70 19.97 10.51 -3.10
C GLU A 70 19.30 10.69 -1.73
N ILE A 71 18.08 11.22 -1.72
CA ILE A 71 17.28 11.41 -0.50
C ILE A 71 16.93 10.07 0.18
N ALA A 72 16.65 9.03 -0.59
CA ALA A 72 16.41 7.69 -0.03
C ALA A 72 17.66 7.15 0.69
N LEU A 73 18.85 7.38 0.14
CA LEU A 73 20.12 7.02 0.74
C LEU A 73 20.41 7.85 2.00
N ASP A 74 20.21 9.16 1.95
CA ASP A 74 20.44 10.07 3.09
C ASP A 74 19.52 9.70 4.26
N ARG A 75 18.22 9.46 3.98
CA ARG A 75 17.28 9.00 4.99
C ARG A 75 17.62 7.63 5.56
N ASN A 76 18.15 6.71 4.74
CA ASN A 76 18.65 5.44 5.24
C ASN A 76 19.84 5.63 6.17
N ASN A 77 20.75 6.56 5.84
CA ASN A 77 21.93 6.87 6.66
C ASN A 77 21.58 7.53 8.00
N ALA A 78 20.49 8.31 8.04
CA ALA A 78 20.01 8.95 9.25
C ALA A 78 19.28 8.00 10.23
N ARG A 79 18.92 6.78 9.79
CA ARG A 79 18.19 5.82 10.65
C ARG A 79 19.15 5.08 11.59
N PRO A 80 18.72 4.73 12.81
CA PRO A 80 19.48 3.85 13.71
C PRO A 80 19.79 2.50 13.06
N ARG A 81 18.83 1.91 12.35
CA ARG A 81 18.99 0.68 11.57
C ARG A 81 19.16 1.00 10.11
N LYS A 82 20.37 0.89 9.61
CA LYS A 82 20.76 1.16 8.24
C LYS A 82 20.79 -0.13 7.40
N LEU A 83 20.45 0.03 6.12
CA LEU A 83 20.65 -1.00 5.10
C LEU A 83 21.93 -0.70 4.29
N PRO A 84 22.60 -1.70 3.71
CA PRO A 84 23.68 -1.46 2.76
C PRO A 84 23.23 -0.56 1.59
N LYS A 85 24.12 0.32 1.15
CA LYS A 85 23.82 1.32 0.09
C LYS A 85 23.36 0.66 -1.22
N ASP A 86 24.01 -0.43 -1.62
CA ASP A 86 23.66 -1.22 -2.80
C ASP A 86 22.26 -1.80 -2.70
N MET A 87 21.88 -2.30 -1.53
CA MET A 87 20.53 -2.81 -1.28
C MET A 87 19.47 -1.71 -1.39
N VAL A 88 19.70 -0.53 -0.81
CA VAL A 88 18.77 0.61 -0.93
C VAL A 88 18.63 1.04 -2.39
N THR A 89 19.75 1.16 -3.11
CA THR A 89 19.78 1.53 -4.52
C THR A 89 18.99 0.53 -5.37
N LYS A 90 19.22 -0.77 -5.16
CA LYS A 90 18.48 -1.83 -5.87
C LYS A 90 16.98 -1.75 -5.58
N MET A 91 16.60 -1.64 -4.32
CA MET A 91 15.18 -1.54 -3.94
C MET A 91 14.52 -0.29 -4.52
N TRP A 92 15.22 0.84 -4.53
CA TRP A 92 14.74 2.08 -5.14
C TRP A 92 14.49 1.89 -6.64
N GLN A 93 15.44 1.29 -7.36
CA GLN A 93 15.30 1.01 -8.79
C GLN A 93 14.11 0.07 -9.07
N GLU A 94 13.97 -1.02 -8.32
CA GLU A 94 12.83 -1.95 -8.44
C GLU A 94 11.47 -1.22 -8.30
N VAL A 95 11.41 -0.22 -7.44
CA VAL A 95 10.19 0.59 -7.24
C VAL A 95 9.95 1.51 -8.44
N GLN A 96 11.01 2.19 -8.96
CA GLN A 96 10.90 3.05 -10.13
C GLN A 96 10.47 2.26 -11.38
N ASP A 97 11.03 1.08 -11.58
CA ASP A 97 10.68 0.17 -12.71
C ASP A 97 9.21 -0.28 -12.67
N ASN A 98 8.58 -0.20 -11.53
CA ASN A 98 7.18 -0.57 -11.35
C ASN A 98 6.20 0.61 -11.50
N LEU A 99 6.67 1.86 -11.47
CA LEU A 99 5.82 3.04 -11.51
C LEU A 99 4.82 3.02 -12.68
N GLY A 100 5.30 2.86 -13.91
CA GLY A 100 4.44 2.81 -15.10
C GLY A 100 3.50 1.61 -15.12
N LYS A 101 3.87 0.49 -14.48
CA LYS A 101 3.00 -0.68 -14.34
C LYS A 101 1.85 -0.38 -13.37
N PHE A 102 2.12 0.30 -12.26
CA PHE A 102 1.09 0.74 -11.30
C PHE A 102 0.15 1.77 -11.91
N GLN A 103 0.68 2.76 -12.65
CA GLN A 103 -0.16 3.71 -13.37
C GLN A 103 -1.18 3.03 -14.28
N ARG A 104 -0.75 2.00 -15.04
CA ARG A 104 -1.65 1.20 -15.89
C ARG A 104 -2.65 0.38 -15.07
N LEU A 105 -2.22 -0.23 -13.97
CA LEU A 105 -3.07 -1.07 -13.11
C LEU A 105 -4.20 -0.28 -12.44
N PHE A 106 -3.90 0.91 -11.93
CA PHE A 106 -4.86 1.72 -11.19
C PHE A 106 -5.58 2.75 -12.07
N LYS A 107 -5.03 3.11 -13.24
CA LYS A 107 -5.48 4.18 -14.14
C LYS A 107 -5.38 5.56 -13.49
N ALA A 108 -5.36 6.63 -14.29
CA ALA A 108 -5.07 8.00 -13.84
C ALA A 108 -5.98 8.52 -12.71
N LYS A 109 -7.27 8.13 -12.72
CA LYS A 109 -8.23 8.60 -11.70
C LYS A 109 -8.09 7.94 -10.32
N ARG A 110 -7.25 6.91 -10.19
CA ARG A 110 -7.09 6.10 -8.96
C ARG A 110 -5.63 5.84 -8.61
N PHE A 111 -4.77 6.67 -9.14
CA PHE A 111 -3.33 6.62 -8.93
C PHE A 111 -2.80 8.02 -8.70
N GLU A 112 -2.21 8.25 -7.53
CA GLU A 112 -1.61 9.53 -7.16
C GLU A 112 -0.13 9.35 -6.86
N ILE A 113 0.71 10.27 -7.35
CA ILE A 113 2.14 10.31 -7.03
C ILE A 113 2.36 11.44 -6.03
N VAL A 114 2.98 11.11 -4.91
CA VAL A 114 3.41 12.06 -3.89
C VAL A 114 4.90 12.24 -3.98
N ASP A 115 5.35 13.45 -4.21
CA ASP A 115 6.75 13.78 -4.06
C ASP A 115 7.08 14.01 -2.57
N ASN A 116 7.87 13.10 -2.00
CA ASN A 116 8.34 13.17 -0.62
C ASN A 116 9.83 13.52 -0.58
N SER A 117 10.27 14.44 -1.46
CA SER A 117 11.69 14.82 -1.56
C SER A 117 12.08 15.87 -0.53
N VAL A 118 11.15 16.74 -0.12
CA VAL A 118 11.41 17.79 0.86
C VAL A 118 11.09 17.32 2.27
N TYR A 119 12.03 17.53 3.20
CA TYR A 119 11.84 17.17 4.60
C TYR A 119 10.96 18.22 5.31
N GLY A 120 9.89 17.77 5.98
CA GLY A 120 8.99 18.67 6.72
C GLY A 120 7.95 19.40 5.87
N ASP A 121 7.94 19.21 4.55
CA ASP A 121 6.86 19.73 3.70
C ASP A 121 5.61 18.87 3.83
N SER A 122 4.54 19.43 4.39
CA SER A 122 3.23 18.77 4.50
C SER A 122 2.35 18.94 3.26
N THR A 123 2.70 19.86 2.34
CA THR A 123 1.88 20.20 1.18
C THR A 123 1.50 18.98 0.32
N PRO A 124 2.43 18.06 -0.01
CA PRO A 124 2.07 16.84 -0.75
C PRO A 124 1.10 15.95 0.01
N THR A 125 1.24 15.87 1.33
CA THR A 125 0.36 15.07 2.21
C THR A 125 -1.06 15.63 2.24
N ASP A 126 -1.20 16.97 2.29
CA ASP A 126 -2.50 17.65 2.30
C ASP A 126 -3.25 17.48 0.98
N LEU A 127 -2.54 17.58 -0.14
CA LEU A 127 -3.10 17.36 -1.48
C LEU A 127 -3.61 15.92 -1.62
N VAL A 128 -2.79 14.95 -1.25
CA VAL A 128 -3.16 13.53 -1.27
C VAL A 128 -4.33 13.26 -0.32
N GLY A 129 -4.33 13.86 0.87
CA GLY A 129 -5.43 13.75 1.81
C GLY A 129 -6.77 14.21 1.22
N LYS A 130 -6.78 15.27 0.40
CA LYS A 130 -7.98 15.71 -0.33
C LYS A 130 -8.44 14.67 -1.35
N GLU A 131 -7.53 14.15 -2.17
CA GLU A 131 -7.86 13.14 -3.19
C GLU A 131 -8.34 11.81 -2.57
N ILE A 132 -7.73 11.38 -1.47
CA ILE A 132 -8.19 10.19 -0.73
C ILE A 132 -9.60 10.42 -0.17
N ARG A 133 -9.87 11.56 0.48
CA ARG A 133 -11.22 11.88 0.99
C ARG A 133 -12.24 11.92 -0.13
N LYS A 134 -11.91 12.50 -1.27
CA LYS A 134 -12.76 12.53 -2.46
C LYS A 134 -13.03 11.11 -2.96
N PHE A 135 -12.02 10.25 -3.04
CA PHE A 135 -12.19 8.85 -3.42
C PHE A 135 -13.09 8.10 -2.44
N MET A 136 -12.86 8.26 -1.13
CA MET A 136 -13.66 7.61 -0.08
C MET A 136 -15.12 8.09 -0.06
N GLY A 137 -15.38 9.34 -0.42
CA GLY A 137 -16.73 9.91 -0.48
C GLY A 137 -17.51 9.50 -1.74
N GLN A 138 -16.88 8.85 -2.71
CA GLN A 138 -17.58 8.40 -3.93
C GLN A 138 -18.41 7.14 -3.66
N PRO A 139 -19.58 7.01 -4.30
CA PRO A 139 -20.28 5.73 -4.30
C PRO A 139 -19.42 4.62 -4.88
N VAL A 140 -19.56 3.40 -4.33
CA VAL A 140 -18.88 2.22 -4.86
C VAL A 140 -19.20 2.08 -6.34
N SER A 141 -18.15 1.97 -7.17
CA SER A 141 -18.29 1.86 -8.63
C SER A 141 -18.21 0.42 -9.13
N ASN A 142 -17.56 -0.47 -8.37
CA ASN A 142 -17.41 -1.87 -8.71
C ASN A 142 -18.78 -2.58 -8.73
N PRO A 143 -19.16 -3.25 -9.83
CA PRO A 143 -20.47 -3.91 -9.94
C PRO A 143 -20.74 -4.94 -8.85
N VAL A 144 -19.75 -5.76 -8.50
CA VAL A 144 -19.85 -6.77 -7.43
C VAL A 144 -20.09 -6.10 -6.08
N GLY A 145 -19.39 -4.99 -5.82
CA GLY A 145 -19.60 -4.20 -4.60
C GLY A 145 -20.98 -3.57 -4.51
N LYS A 146 -21.49 -3.04 -5.64
CA LYS A 146 -22.87 -2.49 -5.72
C LYS A 146 -23.90 -3.56 -5.41
N GLN A 147 -23.76 -4.74 -6.03
CA GLN A 147 -24.68 -5.85 -5.83
C GLN A 147 -24.68 -6.27 -4.35
N TRP A 148 -23.51 -6.47 -3.75
CA TRP A 148 -23.40 -6.83 -2.34
C TRP A 148 -24.08 -5.79 -1.43
N ILE A 149 -23.91 -4.48 -1.67
CA ILE A 149 -24.57 -3.43 -0.89
C ILE A 149 -26.08 -3.53 -1.03
N GLN A 150 -26.60 -3.81 -2.23
CA GLN A 150 -28.04 -3.96 -2.46
C GLN A 150 -28.60 -5.17 -1.73
N ASP A 151 -27.89 -6.30 -1.76
CA ASP A 151 -28.29 -7.53 -1.07
C ASP A 151 -28.34 -7.32 0.46
N GLN A 152 -27.35 -6.59 1.01
CA GLN A 152 -27.34 -6.23 2.44
C GLN A 152 -28.50 -5.30 2.83
N LYS A 153 -28.91 -4.38 1.97
CA LYS A 153 -30.06 -3.52 2.22
C LYS A 153 -31.37 -4.32 2.19
N ASN A 154 -31.50 -5.28 1.28
CA ASN A 154 -32.68 -6.10 1.14
C ASN A 154 -32.85 -7.08 2.32
N SER A 155 -31.73 -7.61 2.85
CA SER A 155 -31.75 -8.57 3.98
C SER A 155 -32.08 -7.92 5.34
N ARG A 156 -32.08 -6.58 5.42
CA ARG A 156 -32.40 -5.80 6.64
C ARG A 156 -33.85 -5.31 6.68
N LYS A 157 -34.58 -5.54 5.61
CA LYS A 157 -36.04 -5.29 5.54
C LYS A 157 -36.82 -6.52 5.98
#